data_0c253a831126ee2cc960d307baef229a
#
_entry.id   0c253a831126ee2cc960d307baef229a
#
_cell.length_a   1.000
_cell.length_b   1.000
_cell.length_c   1.000
_cell.angle_alpha   90.00
_cell.angle_beta   90.00
_cell.angle_gamma   90.00
#
_symmetry.space_group_name_H-M   'P 1'
#
loop_
_entity.id
_entity.type
_entity.pdbx_description
1 polymer ?
#
loop_
_entity_poly.entity_id
_entity_poly.type
_entity_poly.pdbx_seq_one_letter_code
_entity_poly.pdbx_strand_id
1 'polypeptide(L)'
;MRFFLRRLFVVALGFAAATVAAAAPVTVEAILQTVKPPEVLTADFTLTKKTPAVAVTLTSRGRLVLSQAKGLLWMTTEPFEDCLGFSAVKRGELDEKGGWITSPSAYAGQAVDIVQKLLTAGPDELRNHFFLSSSGTPDHWQLLASPKGGQLENVLTEILLTGNDVLQSVQISQTDGSLTRIYFSRVSRNPQLSPRDTERLEALQ
;
A
#
# COMPACT_ATOMS: atom_id res chain seq x y z
N MET A 1 -53.50 -63.83 27.68
CA MET A 1 -53.60 -62.37 27.90
C MET A 1 -52.18 -61.87 28.00
N ARG A 2 -51.57 -61.38 26.86
CA ARG A 2 -50.14 -61.01 26.73
C ARG A 2 -50.08 -59.52 26.44
N PHE A 3 -49.59 -58.73 27.39
CA PHE A 3 -49.37 -57.30 27.24
C PHE A 3 -48.03 -57.06 26.45
N PHE A 4 -48.12 -56.46 25.29
CA PHE A 4 -47.00 -55.95 24.51
C PHE A 4 -46.62 -54.56 24.99
N LEU A 5 -45.48 -54.43 25.62
CA LEU A 5 -44.92 -53.15 26.05
C LEU A 5 -44.10 -52.56 24.87
N ARG A 6 -44.63 -51.55 24.20
CA ARG A 6 -43.94 -50.83 23.10
C ARG A 6 -43.00 -49.80 23.73
N ARG A 7 -41.69 -50.04 23.64
CA ARG A 7 -40.65 -49.06 24.02
C ARG A 7 -40.54 -48.03 22.94
N LEU A 8 -40.85 -46.77 23.25
CA LEU A 8 -40.64 -45.59 22.40
C LEU A 8 -39.16 -45.15 22.56
N PHE A 9 -38.35 -45.28 21.48
CA PHE A 9 -37.01 -44.74 21.43
C PHE A 9 -37.11 -43.27 20.95
N VAL A 10 -36.88 -42.32 21.82
CA VAL A 10 -36.76 -40.90 21.47
C VAL A 10 -35.29 -40.66 21.10
N VAL A 11 -35.00 -40.50 19.79
CA VAL A 11 -33.68 -40.10 19.31
C VAL A 11 -33.64 -38.56 19.45
N ALA A 12 -32.91 -38.04 20.43
CA ALA A 12 -32.61 -36.65 20.55
C ALA A 12 -31.49 -36.30 19.56
N LEU A 13 -31.85 -35.64 18.45
CA LEU A 13 -30.89 -35.06 17.52
C LEU A 13 -30.29 -33.78 18.17
N GLY A 14 -29.07 -33.91 18.69
CA GLY A 14 -28.32 -32.77 19.21
C GLY A 14 -27.84 -31.89 18.04
N PHE A 15 -28.44 -30.72 17.84
CA PHE A 15 -27.93 -29.68 16.96
C PHE A 15 -26.70 -29.05 17.62
N ALA A 16 -25.51 -29.43 17.18
CA ALA A 16 -24.28 -28.71 17.52
C ALA A 16 -24.26 -27.39 16.73
N ALA A 17 -24.64 -26.30 17.38
CA ALA A 17 -24.46 -24.96 16.82
C ALA A 17 -22.95 -24.66 16.78
N ALA A 18 -22.35 -24.76 15.60
CA ALA A 18 -21.01 -24.25 15.38
C ALA A 18 -21.03 -22.73 15.51
N THR A 19 -20.52 -22.20 16.60
CA THR A 19 -20.27 -20.76 16.75
C THR A 19 -19.13 -20.38 15.81
N VAL A 20 -19.48 -19.73 14.71
CA VAL A 20 -18.49 -19.05 13.86
C VAL A 20 -17.95 -17.89 14.69
N ALA A 21 -16.73 -18.03 15.21
CA ALA A 21 -16.02 -16.94 15.87
C ALA A 21 -15.76 -15.87 14.81
N ALA A 22 -16.48 -14.74 14.88
CA ALA A 22 -16.18 -13.59 14.06
C ALA A 22 -14.77 -13.08 14.41
N ALA A 23 -13.90 -12.95 13.42
CA ALA A 23 -12.58 -12.38 13.62
C ALA A 23 -12.73 -10.96 14.20
N ALA A 24 -11.93 -10.64 15.21
CA ALA A 24 -11.95 -9.31 15.80
C ALA A 24 -11.60 -8.24 14.75
N PRO A 25 -12.27 -7.07 14.76
CA PRO A 25 -11.99 -6.00 13.85
C PRO A 25 -10.53 -5.51 14.04
N VAL A 26 -9.85 -5.21 12.94
CA VAL A 26 -8.48 -4.70 12.98
C VAL A 26 -8.48 -3.25 13.44
N THR A 27 -7.49 -2.86 14.25
CA THR A 27 -7.31 -1.47 14.70
C THR A 27 -6.35 -0.71 13.78
N VAL A 28 -6.46 0.62 13.78
CA VAL A 28 -5.52 1.51 13.07
C VAL A 28 -4.09 1.22 13.51
N GLU A 29 -3.85 1.04 14.81
CA GLU A 29 -2.54 0.76 15.40
C GLU A 29 -1.95 -0.55 14.83
N ALA A 30 -2.74 -1.60 14.78
CA ALA A 30 -2.31 -2.89 14.24
C ALA A 30 -1.90 -2.77 12.76
N ILE A 31 -2.70 -2.05 11.95
CA ILE A 31 -2.37 -1.80 10.55
C ILE A 31 -1.08 -0.99 10.42
N LEU A 32 -0.93 0.10 11.17
CA LEU A 32 0.27 0.94 11.11
C LEU A 32 1.54 0.18 11.49
N GLN A 33 1.45 -0.82 12.37
CA GLN A 33 2.58 -1.72 12.66
C GLN A 33 2.85 -2.68 11.49
N THR A 34 1.81 -3.20 10.85
CA THR A 34 1.92 -4.11 9.69
C THR A 34 2.55 -3.42 8.49
N VAL A 35 2.15 -2.17 8.20
CA VAL A 35 2.68 -1.41 7.05
C VAL A 35 4.04 -0.78 7.31
N LYS A 36 4.54 -0.82 8.56
CA LYS A 36 5.87 -0.32 8.87
C LYS A 36 6.91 -1.04 8.00
N PRO A 37 7.66 -0.30 7.17
CA PRO A 37 8.61 -0.94 6.28
C PRO A 37 9.77 -1.56 7.06
N PRO A 38 10.31 -2.69 6.60
CA PRO A 38 11.60 -3.24 7.08
C PRO A 38 12.75 -2.32 6.67
N GLU A 39 13.96 -2.61 7.11
CA GLU A 39 15.15 -1.83 6.70
C GLU A 39 15.28 -1.74 5.18
N VAL A 40 14.98 -2.84 4.49
CA VAL A 40 14.92 -2.92 3.03
C VAL A 40 13.62 -3.59 2.60
N LEU A 41 12.95 -3.00 1.62
CA LEU A 41 11.77 -3.58 0.98
C LEU A 41 11.94 -3.54 -0.53
N THR A 42 11.58 -4.62 -1.21
CA THR A 42 11.39 -4.60 -2.66
C THR A 42 10.00 -5.11 -3.00
N ALA A 43 9.41 -4.55 -4.03
CA ALA A 43 8.13 -5.00 -4.56
C ALA A 43 8.03 -4.67 -6.04
N ASP A 44 7.23 -5.42 -6.77
CA ASP A 44 6.75 -4.98 -8.06
C ASP A 44 5.48 -4.17 -7.89
N PHE A 45 5.24 -3.25 -8.81
CA PHE A 45 4.02 -2.48 -8.82
C PHE A 45 3.33 -2.49 -10.18
N THR A 46 2.00 -2.35 -10.13
CA THR A 46 1.17 -1.92 -11.25
C THR A 46 0.44 -0.67 -10.81
N LEU A 47 0.70 0.45 -11.47
CA LEU A 47 0.05 1.73 -11.25
C LEU A 47 -0.95 1.98 -12.38
N THR A 48 -2.18 2.34 -12.02
CA THR A 48 -3.18 2.82 -12.96
C THR A 48 -3.62 4.23 -12.56
N LYS A 49 -3.70 5.13 -13.54
CA LYS A 49 -4.19 6.50 -13.33
C LYS A 49 -5.32 6.80 -14.29
N LYS A 50 -6.46 7.21 -13.74
CA LYS A 50 -7.62 7.69 -14.47
C LYS A 50 -7.82 9.16 -14.10
N THR A 51 -7.96 10.03 -15.11
CA THR A 51 -8.28 11.44 -14.92
C THR A 51 -9.56 11.77 -15.68
N PRO A 52 -10.45 12.64 -15.17
CA PRO A 52 -11.69 13.02 -15.88
C PRO A 52 -11.43 13.63 -17.26
N ALA A 53 -10.30 14.32 -17.41
CA ALA A 53 -9.93 14.99 -18.66
C ALA A 53 -9.48 14.04 -19.78
N VAL A 54 -9.19 12.76 -19.46
CA VAL A 54 -8.67 11.79 -20.42
C VAL A 54 -9.51 10.51 -20.36
N ALA A 55 -10.04 10.11 -21.49
CA ALA A 55 -10.90 8.91 -21.58
C ALA A 55 -10.14 7.58 -21.33
N VAL A 56 -8.81 7.61 -21.41
CA VAL A 56 -7.96 6.42 -21.31
C VAL A 56 -7.37 6.30 -19.92
N THR A 57 -7.38 5.10 -19.36
CA THR A 57 -6.64 4.78 -18.14
C THR A 57 -5.17 4.56 -18.49
N LEU A 58 -4.30 5.35 -17.91
CA LEU A 58 -2.85 5.16 -18.02
C LEU A 58 -2.42 4.02 -17.10
N THR A 59 -1.60 3.11 -17.61
CA THR A 59 -1.06 2.00 -16.84
C THR A 59 0.46 2.00 -16.92
N SER A 60 1.13 1.89 -15.78
CA SER A 60 2.57 1.73 -15.66
C SER A 60 2.89 0.52 -14.80
N ARG A 61 3.98 -0.18 -15.12
CA ARG A 61 4.48 -1.29 -14.32
C ARG A 61 5.95 -1.10 -14.03
N GLY A 62 6.39 -1.67 -12.93
CA GLY A 62 7.77 -1.57 -12.56
C GLY A 62 8.09 -2.22 -11.21
N ARG A 63 9.21 -1.80 -10.65
CA ARG A 63 9.74 -2.30 -9.39
C ARG A 63 10.09 -1.15 -8.47
N LEU A 64 9.85 -1.34 -7.20
CA LEU A 64 10.21 -0.41 -6.13
C LEU A 64 11.29 -1.05 -5.27
N VAL A 65 12.25 -0.25 -4.85
CA VAL A 65 13.27 -0.58 -3.84
C VAL A 65 13.25 0.52 -2.79
N LEU A 66 12.93 0.17 -1.56
CA LEU A 66 12.99 1.07 -0.41
C LEU A 66 14.10 0.63 0.53
N SER A 67 14.97 1.57 0.90
CA SER A 67 15.89 1.45 2.02
C SER A 67 15.59 2.57 3.01
N GLN A 68 15.29 2.23 4.26
CA GLN A 68 15.02 3.26 5.29
C GLN A 68 16.21 4.22 5.46
N ALA A 69 17.43 3.72 5.33
CA ALA A 69 18.63 4.53 5.49
C ALA A 69 18.98 5.37 4.24
N LYS A 70 18.65 4.88 3.03
CA LYS A 70 19.16 5.48 1.78
C LYS A 70 18.06 6.08 0.89
N GLY A 71 16.79 5.72 1.09
CA GLY A 71 15.68 6.26 0.32
C GLY A 71 14.97 5.25 -0.56
N LEU A 72 14.29 5.73 -1.59
CA LEU A 72 13.39 4.98 -2.47
C LEU A 72 13.86 5.09 -3.91
N LEU A 73 13.91 3.95 -4.62
CA LEU A 73 13.96 3.89 -6.08
C LEU A 73 12.59 3.41 -6.59
N TRP A 74 12.02 4.18 -7.51
CA TRP A 74 10.80 3.83 -8.22
C TRP A 74 11.16 3.64 -9.69
N MET A 75 11.25 2.39 -10.12
CA MET A 75 11.72 2.01 -11.45
C MET A 75 10.53 1.55 -12.30
N THR A 76 10.13 2.36 -13.26
CA THR A 76 9.12 2.00 -14.26
C THR A 76 9.80 1.22 -15.38
N THR A 77 9.15 0.15 -15.84
CA THR A 77 9.61 -0.67 -16.98
C THR A 77 8.64 -0.62 -18.15
N GLU A 78 7.37 -0.26 -17.89
CA GLU A 78 6.33 -0.12 -18.89
C GLU A 78 5.49 1.14 -18.60
N PRO A 79 5.05 1.90 -19.63
CA PRO A 79 5.31 1.72 -21.07
C PRO A 79 6.70 2.18 -21.50
N PHE A 80 7.39 2.96 -20.68
CA PHE A 80 8.75 3.45 -20.92
C PHE A 80 9.60 3.23 -19.69
N GLU A 81 10.89 2.93 -19.88
CA GLU A 81 11.82 2.82 -18.77
C GLU A 81 12.09 4.18 -18.16
N ASP A 82 11.96 4.26 -16.84
CA ASP A 82 12.23 5.44 -16.03
C ASP A 82 12.65 5.01 -14.63
N CYS A 83 13.47 5.80 -13.97
CA CYS A 83 13.87 5.57 -12.58
C CYS A 83 13.86 6.87 -11.79
N LEU A 84 12.90 6.97 -10.87
CA LEU A 84 12.82 8.07 -9.91
C LEU A 84 13.51 7.66 -8.61
N GLY A 85 14.31 8.56 -8.07
CA GLY A 85 15.01 8.41 -6.81
C GLY A 85 14.59 9.47 -5.79
N PHE A 86 14.40 9.04 -4.54
CA PHE A 86 14.00 9.89 -3.43
C PHE A 86 14.84 9.56 -2.20
N SER A 87 15.53 10.54 -1.66
CA SER A 87 16.22 10.43 -0.37
C SER A 87 15.88 11.63 0.51
N ALA A 88 16.45 11.72 1.70
CA ALA A 88 16.28 12.86 2.59
C ALA A 88 16.88 14.16 1.99
N VAL A 89 17.87 14.05 1.14
CA VAL A 89 18.66 15.19 0.61
C VAL A 89 18.48 15.41 -0.89
N LYS A 90 18.07 14.40 -1.64
CA LYS A 90 17.97 14.47 -3.09
C LYS A 90 16.71 13.80 -3.62
N ARG A 91 16.16 14.43 -4.64
CA ARG A 91 15.08 13.86 -5.46
C ARG A 91 15.46 14.08 -6.92
N GLY A 92 15.33 13.05 -7.74
CA GLY A 92 15.68 13.16 -9.14
C GLY A 92 15.21 11.98 -9.96
N GLU A 93 15.46 12.11 -11.25
CA GLU A 93 15.29 11.08 -12.27
C GLU A 93 16.68 10.66 -12.77
N LEU A 94 16.84 9.36 -13.01
CA LEU A 94 18.09 8.82 -13.51
C LEU A 94 18.19 9.11 -15.00
N ASP A 95 19.22 9.83 -15.43
CA ASP A 95 19.48 10.09 -16.84
C ASP A 95 20.10 8.87 -17.56
N GLU A 96 20.22 8.96 -18.89
CA GLU A 96 20.81 7.89 -19.72
C GLU A 96 22.28 7.60 -19.38
N LYS A 97 22.97 8.54 -18.73
CA LYS A 97 24.39 8.41 -18.33
C LYS A 97 24.54 7.85 -16.90
N GLY A 98 23.41 7.57 -16.23
CA GLY A 98 23.40 7.08 -14.86
C GLY A 98 23.54 8.18 -13.81
N GLY A 99 23.41 9.46 -14.17
CA GLY A 99 23.39 10.59 -13.27
C GLY A 99 21.98 10.91 -12.75
N TRP A 100 21.89 11.49 -11.56
CA TRP A 100 20.62 11.98 -11.03
C TRP A 100 20.42 13.43 -11.44
N ILE A 101 19.38 13.69 -12.23
CA ILE A 101 18.95 15.04 -12.62
C ILE A 101 17.67 15.41 -11.87
N THR A 102 17.56 16.69 -11.49
CA THR A 102 16.30 17.20 -10.93
C THR A 102 15.26 17.22 -12.04
N SER A 103 14.31 16.30 -11.98
CA SER A 103 13.23 16.23 -12.98
C SER A 103 11.98 16.91 -12.47
N PRO A 104 11.33 17.76 -13.28
CA PRO A 104 10.01 18.26 -13.03
C PRO A 104 8.92 17.27 -13.45
N SER A 105 9.24 15.98 -13.71
CA SER A 105 8.27 14.97 -14.16
C SER A 105 7.07 14.91 -13.22
N ALA A 106 6.03 15.67 -13.60
CA ALA A 106 4.86 15.93 -12.78
C ALA A 106 3.88 14.74 -12.71
N TYR A 107 4.04 13.73 -13.58
CA TYR A 107 3.00 12.71 -13.75
C TYR A 107 3.12 11.51 -12.81
N ALA A 108 4.29 10.98 -12.62
CA ALA A 108 4.51 9.93 -11.61
C ALA A 108 4.78 10.53 -10.23
N GLY A 109 5.33 11.75 -10.18
CA GLY A 109 5.85 12.39 -8.98
C GLY A 109 4.87 12.47 -7.81
N GLN A 110 3.65 12.94 -8.01
CA GLN A 110 2.70 13.12 -6.90
C GLN A 110 2.28 11.81 -6.25
N ALA A 111 1.96 10.78 -7.05
CA ALA A 111 1.57 9.49 -6.50
C ALA A 111 2.74 8.82 -5.79
N VAL A 112 3.94 8.89 -6.36
CA VAL A 112 5.16 8.33 -5.77
C VAL A 112 5.54 9.09 -4.50
N ASP A 113 5.37 10.42 -4.45
CA ASP A 113 5.57 11.22 -3.25
C ASP A 113 4.65 10.81 -2.11
N ILE A 114 3.38 10.58 -2.41
CA ILE A 114 2.41 10.12 -1.42
C ILE A 114 2.81 8.73 -0.91
N VAL A 115 3.16 7.82 -1.82
CA VAL A 115 3.62 6.47 -1.45
C VAL A 115 4.89 6.52 -0.62
N GLN A 116 5.88 7.32 -1.03
CA GLN A 116 7.10 7.50 -0.25
C GLN A 116 6.78 7.97 1.16
N LYS A 117 5.98 9.04 1.30
CA LYS A 117 5.56 9.55 2.62
C LYS A 117 4.83 8.50 3.43
N LEU A 118 3.89 7.76 2.83
CA LEU A 118 3.18 6.68 3.51
C LEU A 118 4.10 5.57 4.00
N LEU A 119 5.12 5.22 3.20
CA LEU A 119 6.07 4.15 3.53
C LEU A 119 7.17 4.61 4.50
N THR A 120 7.49 5.90 4.57
CA THR A 120 8.57 6.42 5.41
C THR A 120 8.07 7.16 6.65
N ALA A 121 6.84 7.68 6.62
CA ALA A 121 6.23 8.37 7.76
C ALA A 121 5.98 7.42 8.93
N GLY A 122 6.31 7.86 10.12
CA GLY A 122 5.90 7.16 11.33
C GLY A 122 4.37 7.28 11.57
N PRO A 123 3.81 6.39 12.44
CA PRO A 123 2.39 6.44 12.78
C PRO A 123 1.90 7.81 13.26
N ASP A 124 2.71 8.53 14.01
CA ASP A 124 2.37 9.84 14.56
C ASP A 124 2.31 10.91 13.48
N GLU A 125 3.23 10.87 12.51
CA GLU A 125 3.23 11.77 11.37
C GLU A 125 1.98 11.58 10.51
N LEU A 126 1.59 10.34 10.26
CA LEU A 126 0.34 10.05 9.55
C LEU A 126 -0.87 10.59 10.31
N ARG A 127 -0.93 10.41 11.64
CA ARG A 127 -2.01 10.95 12.47
C ARG A 127 -2.03 12.48 12.51
N ASN A 128 -0.90 13.13 12.39
CA ASN A 128 -0.86 14.59 12.37
C ASN A 128 -1.51 15.18 11.11
N HIS A 129 -1.40 14.49 9.98
CA HIS A 129 -1.88 14.97 8.68
C HIS A 129 -3.21 14.38 8.23
N PHE A 130 -3.62 13.21 8.81
CA PHE A 130 -4.81 12.48 8.36
C PHE A 130 -5.70 12.05 9.52
N PHE A 131 -7.00 12.09 9.29
CA PHE A 131 -7.97 11.28 10.03
C PHE A 131 -7.86 9.84 9.52
N LEU A 132 -7.63 8.90 10.42
CA LEU A 132 -7.43 7.49 10.09
C LEU A 132 -8.62 6.67 10.60
N SER A 133 -9.17 5.83 9.75
CA SER A 133 -10.16 4.82 10.12
C SER A 133 -9.81 3.47 9.53
N SER A 134 -10.03 2.41 10.29
CA SER A 134 -9.74 1.04 9.90
C SER A 134 -11.02 0.22 9.78
N SER A 135 -11.00 -0.79 8.91
CA SER A 135 -12.06 -1.78 8.76
C SER A 135 -11.48 -3.12 8.30
N GLY A 136 -12.30 -4.17 8.42
CA GLY A 136 -11.91 -5.53 8.03
C GLY A 136 -11.29 -6.32 9.18
N THR A 137 -10.52 -7.33 8.82
CA THR A 137 -9.82 -8.26 9.70
C THR A 137 -8.32 -8.17 9.51
N PRO A 138 -7.47 -8.75 10.37
CA PRO A 138 -6.02 -8.78 10.17
C PRO A 138 -5.59 -9.32 8.81
N ASP A 139 -6.30 -10.31 8.27
CA ASP A 139 -5.99 -10.94 6.99
C ASP A 139 -6.46 -10.13 5.77
N HIS A 140 -7.41 -9.21 5.96
CA HIS A 140 -7.99 -8.36 4.91
C HIS A 140 -8.40 -7.02 5.53
N TRP A 141 -7.42 -6.17 5.75
CA TRP A 141 -7.66 -4.86 6.36
C TRP A 141 -7.71 -3.75 5.31
N GLN A 142 -8.40 -2.70 5.70
CA GLN A 142 -8.45 -1.42 5.00
C GLN A 142 -8.13 -0.30 5.99
N LEU A 143 -7.34 0.67 5.56
CA LEU A 143 -7.07 1.90 6.27
C LEU A 143 -7.41 3.08 5.35
N LEU A 144 -8.41 3.84 5.75
CA LEU A 144 -8.80 5.07 5.09
C LEU A 144 -8.11 6.24 5.79
N ALA A 145 -7.44 7.08 5.01
CA ALA A 145 -6.78 8.29 5.46
C ALA A 145 -7.37 9.51 4.72
N SER A 146 -8.05 10.39 5.47
CA SER A 146 -8.61 11.63 4.95
C SER A 146 -7.80 12.82 5.46
N PRO A 147 -7.42 13.80 4.63
CA PRO A 147 -6.64 14.95 5.07
C PRO A 147 -7.29 15.71 6.21
N LYS A 148 -6.52 16.26 7.13
CA LYS A 148 -6.98 17.10 8.27
C LYS A 148 -7.00 18.60 7.97
N GLY A 149 -6.82 18.99 6.73
CA GLY A 149 -6.77 20.40 6.34
C GLY A 149 -5.50 20.81 5.63
N GLY A 150 -5.40 22.12 5.34
CA GLY A 150 -4.22 22.70 4.71
C GLY A 150 -4.12 22.44 3.22
N GLN A 151 -2.90 22.46 2.70
CA GLN A 151 -2.67 22.29 1.27
C GLN A 151 -3.06 20.90 0.74
N LEU A 152 -3.06 19.88 1.61
CA LEU A 152 -3.43 18.51 1.22
C LEU A 152 -4.90 18.40 0.81
N GLU A 153 -5.81 19.09 1.49
CA GLU A 153 -7.25 19.07 1.15
C GLU A 153 -7.54 19.70 -0.22
N ASN A 154 -6.68 20.56 -0.71
CA ASN A 154 -6.85 21.17 -2.04
C ASN A 154 -6.56 20.22 -3.18
N VAL A 155 -5.82 19.13 -2.93
CA VAL A 155 -5.35 18.20 -3.97
C VAL A 155 -5.77 16.75 -3.73
N LEU A 156 -6.10 16.40 -2.49
CA LEU A 156 -6.35 15.03 -2.06
C LEU A 156 -7.68 14.93 -1.33
N THR A 157 -8.55 14.03 -1.77
CA THR A 157 -9.81 13.72 -1.09
C THR A 157 -9.59 12.64 -0.04
N GLU A 158 -8.94 11.54 -0.42
CA GLU A 158 -8.67 10.40 0.47
C GLU A 158 -7.58 9.49 -0.08
N ILE A 159 -6.99 8.71 0.81
CA ILE A 159 -6.12 7.59 0.48
C ILE A 159 -6.70 6.34 1.14
N LEU A 160 -6.91 5.28 0.35
CA LEU A 160 -7.30 3.98 0.84
C LEU A 160 -6.14 2.99 0.68
N LEU A 161 -5.68 2.45 1.79
CA LEU A 161 -4.69 1.37 1.83
C LEU A 161 -5.39 0.05 2.11
N THR A 162 -4.98 -1.01 1.44
CA THR A 162 -5.47 -2.36 1.72
C THR A 162 -4.33 -3.35 1.82
N GLY A 163 -4.51 -4.39 2.60
CA GLY A 163 -3.49 -5.43 2.75
C GLY A 163 -3.90 -6.58 3.66
N ASN A 164 -2.92 -7.39 3.97
CA ASN A 164 -2.96 -8.48 4.94
C ASN A 164 -1.73 -8.36 5.87
N ASP A 165 -0.80 -9.28 5.85
CA ASP A 165 0.52 -9.20 6.49
C ASP A 165 1.48 -8.20 5.80
N VAL A 166 1.12 -7.72 4.60
CA VAL A 166 1.82 -6.67 3.85
C VAL A 166 0.82 -5.71 3.21
N LEU A 167 1.31 -4.51 2.85
CA LEU A 167 0.56 -3.56 2.02
C LEU A 167 0.39 -4.14 0.61
N GLN A 168 -0.86 -4.28 0.16
CA GLN A 168 -1.19 -4.83 -1.15
C GLN A 168 -1.60 -3.76 -2.16
N SER A 169 -2.30 -2.71 -1.70
CA SER A 169 -2.65 -1.61 -2.60
C SER A 169 -2.76 -0.27 -1.90
N VAL A 170 -2.56 0.77 -2.70
CA VAL A 170 -2.82 2.17 -2.35
C VAL A 170 -3.72 2.76 -3.42
N GLN A 171 -4.86 3.31 -3.03
CA GLN A 171 -5.73 4.11 -3.89
C GLN A 171 -5.69 5.55 -3.42
N ILE A 172 -5.47 6.47 -4.35
CA ILE A 172 -5.40 7.92 -4.11
C ILE A 172 -6.52 8.57 -4.91
N SER A 173 -7.48 9.18 -4.21
CA SER A 173 -8.57 9.96 -4.79
C SER A 173 -8.22 11.44 -4.68
N GLN A 174 -8.20 12.16 -5.80
CA GLN A 174 -7.85 13.57 -5.86
C GLN A 174 -9.09 14.45 -6.04
N THR A 175 -8.99 15.71 -5.66
CA THR A 175 -10.11 16.68 -5.71
C THR A 175 -10.55 17.02 -7.13
N ASP A 176 -9.66 16.87 -8.12
CA ASP A 176 -9.97 17.02 -9.55
C ASP A 176 -10.70 15.80 -10.14
N GLY A 177 -11.07 14.82 -9.31
CA GLY A 177 -11.70 13.57 -9.71
C GLY A 177 -10.73 12.53 -10.29
N SER A 178 -9.43 12.80 -10.28
CA SER A 178 -8.41 11.82 -10.66
C SER A 178 -8.31 10.70 -9.64
N LEU A 179 -8.11 9.48 -10.13
CA LEU A 179 -7.97 8.29 -9.33
C LEU A 179 -6.70 7.53 -9.72
N THR A 180 -5.79 7.38 -8.76
CA THR A 180 -4.59 6.57 -8.93
C THR A 180 -4.70 5.33 -8.06
N ARG A 181 -4.44 4.15 -8.62
CA ARG A 181 -4.34 2.88 -7.89
C ARG A 181 -2.98 2.26 -8.14
N ILE A 182 -2.36 1.80 -7.07
CA ILE A 182 -1.08 1.10 -7.10
C ILE A 182 -1.29 -0.24 -6.42
N TYR A 183 -0.99 -1.31 -7.13
CA TYR A 183 -1.00 -2.67 -6.62
C TYR A 183 0.43 -3.15 -6.46
N PHE A 184 0.76 -3.70 -5.30
CA PHE A 184 2.06 -4.29 -5.01
C PHE A 184 1.99 -5.81 -5.10
N SER A 185 3.01 -6.40 -5.65
CA SER A 185 3.18 -7.85 -5.75
C SER A 185 4.65 -8.21 -5.53
N ARG A 186 4.93 -9.49 -5.29
CA ARG A 186 6.29 -9.98 -5.02
C ARG A 186 7.02 -9.18 -3.95
N VAL A 187 6.28 -8.77 -2.90
CA VAL A 187 6.83 -8.00 -1.79
C VAL A 187 7.84 -8.85 -1.04
N SER A 188 9.07 -8.37 -0.94
CA SER A 188 10.16 -9.02 -0.20
C SER A 188 10.71 -8.09 0.87
N ARG A 189 10.82 -8.61 2.09
CA ARG A 189 11.33 -7.87 3.26
C ARG A 189 12.78 -8.25 3.51
N ASN A 190 13.64 -7.25 3.68
CA ASN A 190 15.08 -7.37 3.91
C ASN A 190 15.81 -8.26 2.87
N PRO A 191 15.50 -8.15 1.55
CA PRO A 191 16.26 -8.86 0.55
C PRO A 191 17.67 -8.28 0.44
N GLN A 192 18.60 -9.07 -0.03
CA GLN A 192 19.88 -8.57 -0.48
C GLN A 192 19.65 -7.73 -1.76
N LEU A 193 20.09 -6.48 -1.74
CA LEU A 193 19.99 -5.60 -2.91
C LEU A 193 21.00 -6.01 -3.99
N SER A 194 20.64 -5.78 -5.25
CA SER A 194 21.58 -5.90 -6.34
C SER A 194 22.67 -4.82 -6.21
N PRO A 195 23.90 -5.08 -6.73
CA PRO A 195 24.94 -4.06 -6.74
C PRO A 195 24.48 -2.75 -7.42
N ARG A 196 23.70 -2.85 -8.50
CA ARG A 196 23.15 -1.70 -9.24
C ARG A 196 22.14 -0.89 -8.41
N ASP A 197 21.26 -1.55 -7.66
CA ASP A 197 20.31 -0.85 -6.79
C ASP A 197 21.04 -0.15 -5.62
N THR A 198 22.08 -0.82 -5.09
CA THR A 198 22.91 -0.25 -4.03
C THR A 198 23.64 0.99 -4.52
N GLU A 199 24.30 0.94 -5.67
CA GLU A 199 24.98 2.08 -6.29
C GLU A 199 24.04 3.25 -6.53
N ARG A 200 22.84 3.00 -7.08
CA ARG A 200 21.84 4.02 -7.33
C ARG A 200 21.36 4.70 -6.05
N LEU A 201 21.13 3.91 -4.99
CA LEU A 201 20.74 4.45 -3.69
C LEU A 201 21.88 5.24 -3.03
N GLU A 202 23.12 4.86 -3.22
CA GLU A 202 24.31 5.59 -2.73
C GLU A 202 24.50 6.92 -3.45
N ALA A 203 24.26 6.95 -4.75
CA ALA A 203 24.34 8.17 -5.55
C ALA A 203 23.21 9.19 -5.24
N LEU A 204 22.20 8.79 -4.48
CA LEU A 204 21.13 9.66 -3.98
C LEU A 204 21.47 10.39 -2.66
N GLN A 205 22.61 10.07 -2.02
CA GLN A 205 23.02 10.68 -0.73
C GLN A 205 23.76 12.03 -0.86
#